data_9a873c2b2d242b9083009f270ff954fe
#
_entry.id   9a873c2b2d242b9083009f270ff954fe
#
_cell.length_a   1.000
_cell.length_b   1.000
_cell.length_c   1.000
_cell.angle_alpha   90.00
_cell.angle_beta   90.00
_cell.angle_gamma   90.00
#
_symmetry.space_group_name_H-M   'P 1'
#
loop_
_entity.id
_entity.type
_entity.pdbx_description
1 polymer ?
#
loop_
_entity_poly.entity_id
_entity_poly.type
_entity_poly.pdbx_seq_one_letter_code
_entity_poly.pdbx_strand_id
1 'polypeptide(L)'
;MLYFTAFWPLYPTFDPKTASQNCRTIYTIWGNSSMKFRFQYIYALFVLSFGILTALSVVFYQRLKESTEASNLVEHNYATMYVLSEVDSHLKDAIASEQAFVLTRDSSMLQPAMNNADNIPGLLQQMANSPYIINSQRTNLNKLKDLVTERLRQVRTNISRAAMNIDEDNIRRRLLEGKVIMADYRQLYERMQAIEAQTKKERDSQKEVGQRSTPNFIYATFFFAAASLIVSFFFIIRELTKRLEFQQQLQQQVGSLNRANQELEQLTNIASHHLQEPLRKIQTFSNQVTSRYKDLPEEVSMLLGKMDMSAKHMHGLTRDMVKYSSLINTQETLMQVDLNYVLMKVAENMDERLTLTQAKLIITNTLPVIKGIPSQLAILFEQLIDNSIKFSRKDVPPVITITNEQITGNKISKKINSIFGGTMYYKVSVADNGMGFDNKFVDKMFYLFQKLESQQGFYQSKGIGLPMVQRIMINHGGNVMATGTAGEGAVFNLYFPIPG
;
A
#
# COMPACT_ATOMS: atom_id res chain seq x y z
N MET A 1 65.42 -16.97 19.39
CA MET A 1 65.44 -17.68 18.07
C MET A 1 64.12 -18.42 17.92
N LEU A 2 63.40 -18.18 16.82
CA LEU A 2 62.23 -18.90 16.35
C LEU A 2 60.91 -18.66 17.10
N TYR A 3 59.95 -18.21 16.29
CA TYR A 3 58.51 -18.03 16.41
C TYR A 3 58.04 -16.56 16.55
N PHE A 4 58.20 -15.81 15.48
CA PHE A 4 57.34 -14.65 15.18
C PHE A 4 57.30 -14.41 13.63
N THR A 5 56.73 -15.36 12.92
CA THR A 5 56.31 -15.18 11.55
C THR A 5 55.11 -16.07 11.28
N ALA A 6 53.91 -15.55 11.31
CA ALA A 6 52.75 -16.01 10.57
C ALA A 6 51.45 -15.43 11.17
N PHE A 7 51.10 -14.21 10.84
CA PHE A 7 49.67 -13.80 10.79
C PHE A 7 49.55 -12.46 10.09
N TRP A 8 49.79 -12.48 8.77
CA TRP A 8 49.18 -11.50 7.86
C TRP A 8 49.05 -12.22 6.52
N PRO A 9 47.84 -12.53 6.08
CA PRO A 9 47.27 -11.83 4.95
C PRO A 9 45.75 -11.70 5.03
N LEU A 10 45.21 -10.79 4.23
CA LEU A 10 43.83 -10.64 3.81
C LEU A 10 43.17 -9.29 4.25
N TYR A 11 43.82 -8.21 3.82
CA TYR A 11 43.01 -7.05 3.44
C TYR A 11 43.18 -6.88 1.93
N PRO A 12 42.11 -7.08 1.13
CA PRO A 12 42.13 -6.67 -0.26
C PRO A 12 42.21 -5.13 -0.28
N THR A 13 43.15 -4.63 -1.06
CA THR A 13 43.33 -3.21 -1.38
C THR A 13 41.96 -2.61 -1.77
N PHE A 14 41.53 -1.64 -1.01
CA PHE A 14 40.27 -0.92 -1.22
C PHE A 14 40.43 -0.01 -2.45
N ASP A 15 39.96 -0.43 -3.61
CA ASP A 15 39.89 0.40 -4.80
C ASP A 15 38.57 1.23 -4.73
N PRO A 16 38.67 2.56 -4.55
CA PRO A 16 37.47 3.42 -4.44
C PRO A 16 36.64 3.48 -5.73
N LYS A 17 37.16 3.02 -6.88
CA LYS A 17 36.41 2.97 -8.14
C LYS A 17 35.44 1.76 -8.20
N THR A 18 35.78 0.64 -7.58
CA THR A 18 34.91 -0.53 -7.54
C THR A 18 33.81 -0.40 -6.49
N ALA A 19 34.05 0.33 -5.38
CA ALA A 19 33.03 0.59 -4.37
C ALA A 19 31.86 1.44 -4.90
N SER A 20 32.10 2.41 -5.78
CA SER A 20 31.04 3.26 -6.35
C SER A 20 30.18 2.54 -7.41
N GLN A 21 30.76 1.59 -8.13
CA GLN A 21 30.00 0.77 -9.10
C GLN A 21 29.19 -0.33 -8.39
N ASN A 22 29.75 -0.99 -7.40
CA ASN A 22 29.02 -2.03 -6.64
C ASN A 22 27.89 -1.47 -5.79
N CYS A 23 28.01 -0.28 -5.19
CA CYS A 23 26.89 0.38 -4.53
C CYS A 23 25.77 0.76 -5.49
N ARG A 24 26.07 1.21 -6.72
CA ARG A 24 25.03 1.49 -7.72
C ARG A 24 24.35 0.21 -8.21
N THR A 25 25.08 -0.86 -8.41
CA THR A 25 24.54 -2.16 -8.87
C THR A 25 23.69 -2.84 -7.77
N ILE A 26 24.09 -2.73 -6.51
CA ILE A 26 23.33 -3.25 -5.38
C ILE A 26 22.04 -2.45 -5.16
N TYR A 27 22.07 -1.13 -5.29
CA TYR A 27 20.87 -0.29 -5.12
C TYR A 27 19.86 -0.45 -6.28
N THR A 28 20.30 -0.72 -7.51
CA THR A 28 19.41 -0.94 -8.65
C THR A 28 18.90 -2.38 -8.75
N ILE A 29 19.62 -3.37 -8.26
CA ILE A 29 19.21 -4.79 -8.33
C ILE A 29 18.31 -5.19 -7.15
N TRP A 30 18.43 -4.57 -5.96
CA TRP A 30 17.67 -4.95 -4.76
C TRP A 30 16.52 -4.02 -4.38
N GLY A 31 16.48 -2.81 -4.91
CA GLY A 31 15.58 -1.74 -4.39
C GLY A 31 14.16 -1.75 -4.92
N ASN A 32 13.83 -2.29 -6.08
CA ASN A 32 12.50 -2.00 -6.65
C ASN A 32 11.81 -3.12 -7.44
N SER A 33 12.50 -4.14 -7.96
CA SER A 33 11.83 -5.11 -8.83
C SER A 33 11.34 -6.36 -8.10
N SER A 34 12.13 -6.93 -7.19
CA SER A 34 11.77 -8.20 -6.55
C SER A 34 10.67 -8.09 -5.48
N MET A 35 10.58 -6.97 -4.78
CA MET A 35 9.56 -6.75 -3.74
C MET A 35 8.20 -6.37 -4.36
N LYS A 36 8.16 -5.51 -5.37
CA LYS A 36 6.94 -5.20 -6.14
C LYS A 36 6.40 -6.43 -6.87
N PHE A 37 7.27 -7.24 -7.47
CA PHE A 37 6.87 -8.49 -8.15
C PHE A 37 6.22 -9.48 -7.19
N ARG A 38 6.74 -9.68 -5.97
CA ARG A 38 6.17 -10.64 -5.00
C ARG A 38 4.80 -10.20 -4.47
N PHE A 39 4.58 -8.92 -4.21
CA PHE A 39 3.25 -8.40 -3.83
C PHE A 39 2.23 -8.58 -4.96
N GLN A 40 2.63 -8.37 -6.20
CA GLN A 40 1.76 -8.57 -7.36
C GLN A 40 1.29 -10.03 -7.49
N TYR A 41 2.16 -11.02 -7.24
CA TYR A 41 1.76 -12.43 -7.25
C TYR A 41 0.81 -12.80 -6.11
N ILE A 42 1.04 -12.34 -4.88
CA ILE A 42 0.15 -12.59 -3.75
C ILE A 42 -1.23 -11.95 -4.03
N TYR A 43 -1.24 -10.72 -4.50
CA TYR A 43 -2.47 -10.02 -4.87
C TYR A 43 -3.19 -10.70 -6.03
N ALA A 44 -2.47 -11.11 -7.07
CA ALA A 44 -3.04 -11.85 -8.21
C ALA A 44 -3.63 -13.20 -7.78
N LEU A 45 -2.97 -13.93 -6.89
CA LEU A 45 -3.44 -15.20 -6.33
C LEU A 45 -4.71 -14.99 -5.49
N PHE A 46 -4.76 -13.94 -4.70
CA PHE A 46 -5.94 -13.56 -3.92
C PHE A 46 -7.13 -13.18 -4.82
N VAL A 47 -6.90 -12.35 -5.83
CA VAL A 47 -7.93 -11.96 -6.81
C VAL A 47 -8.43 -13.18 -7.59
N LEU A 48 -7.54 -14.07 -8.00
CA LEU A 48 -7.90 -15.33 -8.67
C LEU A 48 -8.75 -16.24 -7.77
N SER A 49 -8.33 -16.44 -6.51
CA SER A 49 -9.06 -17.22 -5.52
C SER A 49 -10.45 -16.63 -5.26
N PHE A 50 -10.55 -15.31 -5.10
CA PHE A 50 -11.82 -14.61 -4.93
C PHE A 50 -12.73 -14.76 -6.17
N GLY A 51 -12.15 -14.66 -7.36
CA GLY A 51 -12.89 -14.89 -8.63
C GLY A 51 -13.45 -16.31 -8.73
N ILE A 52 -12.66 -17.32 -8.37
CA ILE A 52 -13.10 -18.72 -8.36
C ILE A 52 -14.22 -18.94 -7.32
N LEU A 53 -14.08 -18.41 -6.11
CA LEU A 53 -15.10 -18.50 -5.07
C LEU A 53 -16.40 -17.83 -5.50
N THR A 54 -16.32 -16.67 -6.15
CA THR A 54 -17.50 -15.97 -6.67
C THR A 54 -18.18 -16.81 -7.78
N ALA A 55 -17.42 -17.36 -8.70
CA ALA A 55 -17.94 -18.23 -9.76
C ALA A 55 -18.63 -19.49 -9.20
N LEU A 56 -18.00 -20.15 -8.21
CA LEU A 56 -18.58 -21.30 -7.52
C LEU A 56 -19.87 -20.93 -6.77
N SER A 57 -19.92 -19.77 -6.13
CA SER A 57 -21.12 -19.27 -5.44
C SER A 57 -22.29 -19.02 -6.41
N VAL A 58 -22.01 -18.47 -7.58
CA VAL A 58 -23.03 -18.26 -8.63
C VAL A 58 -23.57 -19.60 -9.14
N VAL A 59 -22.69 -20.56 -9.45
CA VAL A 59 -23.10 -21.92 -9.88
C VAL A 59 -23.91 -22.60 -8.78
N PHE A 60 -23.49 -22.49 -7.52
CA PHE A 60 -24.24 -23.05 -6.39
C PHE A 60 -25.63 -22.42 -6.27
N TYR A 61 -25.74 -21.10 -6.36
CA TYR A 61 -27.04 -20.41 -6.30
C TYR A 61 -27.98 -20.88 -7.42
N GLN A 62 -27.48 -21.03 -8.64
CA GLN A 62 -28.25 -21.54 -9.77
C GLN A 62 -28.75 -22.97 -9.52
N ARG A 63 -27.88 -23.86 -9.03
CA ARG A 63 -28.26 -25.25 -8.70
C ARG A 63 -29.28 -25.35 -7.57
N LEU A 64 -29.15 -24.51 -6.54
CA LEU A 64 -30.11 -24.44 -5.45
C LEU A 64 -31.49 -24.00 -5.96
N LYS A 65 -31.52 -22.97 -6.82
CA LYS A 65 -32.76 -22.49 -7.45
C LYS A 65 -33.44 -23.58 -8.29
N GLU A 66 -32.68 -24.25 -9.16
CA GLU A 66 -33.18 -25.37 -9.98
C GLU A 66 -33.76 -26.52 -9.12
N SER A 67 -33.05 -26.88 -8.04
CA SER A 67 -33.50 -27.91 -7.08
C SER A 67 -34.80 -27.53 -6.37
N THR A 68 -34.91 -26.28 -5.98
CA THR A 68 -36.12 -25.75 -5.30
C THR A 68 -37.32 -25.72 -6.26
N GLU A 69 -37.11 -25.25 -7.50
CA GLU A 69 -38.15 -25.25 -8.54
C GLU A 69 -38.61 -26.65 -8.88
N ALA A 70 -37.68 -27.61 -9.02
CA ALA A 70 -38.02 -29.00 -9.24
C ALA A 70 -38.84 -29.60 -8.08
N SER A 71 -38.51 -29.29 -6.83
CA SER A 71 -39.25 -29.73 -5.64
C SER A 71 -40.68 -29.19 -5.63
N ASN A 72 -40.85 -27.89 -5.91
CA ASN A 72 -42.16 -27.25 -5.98
C ASN A 72 -43.04 -27.85 -7.10
N LEU A 73 -42.42 -28.15 -8.25
CA LEU A 73 -43.13 -28.81 -9.35
C LEU A 73 -43.64 -30.18 -8.98
N VAL A 74 -42.89 -30.97 -8.21
CA VAL A 74 -43.32 -32.30 -7.74
C VAL A 74 -44.49 -32.15 -6.74
N GLU A 75 -44.39 -31.23 -5.82
CA GLU A 75 -45.48 -30.96 -4.82
C GLU A 75 -46.78 -30.59 -5.55
N HIS A 76 -46.72 -29.72 -6.55
CA HIS A 76 -47.89 -29.37 -7.33
C HIS A 76 -48.49 -30.52 -8.11
N ASN A 77 -47.70 -31.48 -8.63
CA ASN A 77 -48.24 -32.70 -9.23
C ASN A 77 -49.04 -33.52 -8.24
N TYR A 78 -48.53 -33.70 -7.03
CA TYR A 78 -49.25 -34.40 -5.99
C TYR A 78 -50.58 -33.70 -5.66
N ALA A 79 -50.58 -32.39 -5.50
CA ALA A 79 -51.80 -31.62 -5.26
C ALA A 79 -52.83 -31.77 -6.39
N THR A 80 -52.37 -31.73 -7.66
CA THR A 80 -53.25 -31.89 -8.82
C THR A 80 -53.86 -33.32 -8.88
N MET A 81 -53.05 -34.34 -8.64
CA MET A 81 -53.54 -35.74 -8.61
C MET A 81 -54.51 -35.96 -7.48
N TYR A 82 -54.25 -35.36 -6.30
CA TYR A 82 -55.16 -35.45 -5.14
C TYR A 82 -56.50 -34.80 -5.45
N VAL A 83 -56.54 -33.56 -5.95
CA VAL A 83 -57.80 -32.88 -6.30
C VAL A 83 -58.58 -33.65 -7.38
N LEU A 84 -57.87 -34.18 -8.39
CA LEU A 84 -58.48 -34.99 -9.44
C LEU A 84 -59.16 -36.27 -8.87
N SER A 85 -58.54 -36.91 -7.87
CA SER A 85 -59.08 -38.08 -7.16
C SER A 85 -60.27 -37.73 -6.29
N GLU A 86 -60.27 -36.56 -5.62
CA GLU A 86 -61.37 -36.03 -4.83
C GLU A 86 -62.62 -35.78 -5.73
N VAL A 87 -62.41 -35.14 -6.87
CA VAL A 87 -63.48 -34.92 -7.87
C VAL A 87 -64.09 -36.24 -8.31
N ASP A 88 -63.29 -37.26 -8.61
CA ASP A 88 -63.78 -38.60 -9.00
C ASP A 88 -64.57 -39.28 -7.88
N SER A 89 -64.06 -39.19 -6.63
CA SER A 89 -64.75 -39.74 -5.44
C SER A 89 -66.10 -39.07 -5.23
N HIS A 90 -66.14 -37.75 -5.16
CA HIS A 90 -67.37 -37.00 -4.94
C HIS A 90 -68.42 -37.23 -6.07
N LEU A 91 -67.95 -37.34 -7.33
CA LEU A 91 -68.82 -37.61 -8.43
C LEU A 91 -69.43 -39.04 -8.34
N LYS A 92 -68.63 -40.03 -7.98
CA LYS A 92 -69.09 -41.40 -7.75
C LYS A 92 -70.10 -41.51 -6.61
N ASP A 93 -69.83 -40.80 -5.50
CA ASP A 93 -70.74 -40.75 -4.35
C ASP A 93 -72.10 -40.13 -4.73
N ALA A 94 -72.06 -39.02 -5.52
CA ALA A 94 -73.30 -38.39 -5.99
C ALA A 94 -74.12 -39.31 -6.89
N ILE A 95 -73.45 -40.08 -7.79
CA ILE A 95 -74.11 -41.02 -8.67
C ILE A 95 -74.67 -42.23 -7.89
N ALA A 96 -73.91 -42.78 -6.94
CA ALA A 96 -74.33 -43.86 -6.09
C ALA A 96 -75.60 -43.48 -5.30
N SER A 97 -75.65 -42.28 -4.75
CA SER A 97 -76.81 -41.76 -4.02
C SER A 97 -77.99 -41.47 -4.93
N GLU A 98 -77.78 -40.97 -6.17
CA GLU A 98 -78.85 -40.89 -7.18
C GLU A 98 -79.48 -42.24 -7.41
N GLN A 99 -78.67 -43.28 -7.65
CA GLN A 99 -79.12 -44.60 -7.92
C GLN A 99 -79.89 -45.24 -6.75
N ALA A 100 -79.30 -45.09 -5.52
CA ALA A 100 -79.93 -45.54 -4.29
C ALA A 100 -81.32 -44.88 -4.05
N PHE A 101 -81.37 -43.52 -4.20
CA PHE A 101 -82.64 -42.81 -4.03
C PHE A 101 -83.69 -43.17 -5.06
N VAL A 102 -83.30 -43.31 -6.34
CA VAL A 102 -84.28 -43.73 -7.40
C VAL A 102 -84.86 -45.11 -7.14
N LEU A 103 -84.05 -46.00 -6.54
CA LEU A 103 -84.49 -47.38 -6.26
C LEU A 103 -85.32 -47.49 -4.94
N THR A 104 -84.89 -46.85 -3.89
CA THR A 104 -85.40 -47.00 -2.52
C THR A 104 -86.44 -45.95 -2.14
N ARG A 105 -86.42 -44.78 -2.76
CA ARG A 105 -87.18 -43.56 -2.40
C ARG A 105 -86.83 -43.03 -1.02
N ASP A 106 -85.75 -43.45 -0.40
CA ASP A 106 -85.28 -43.02 0.89
C ASP A 106 -84.47 -41.73 0.78
N SER A 107 -85.02 -40.63 1.31
CA SER A 107 -84.41 -39.30 1.28
C SER A 107 -83.16 -39.18 2.17
N SER A 108 -82.94 -40.12 3.12
CA SER A 108 -81.77 -40.15 3.96
C SER A 108 -80.47 -40.39 3.10
N MET A 109 -80.60 -41.02 1.91
CA MET A 109 -79.50 -41.31 1.01
C MET A 109 -79.04 -40.08 0.24
N LEU A 110 -79.77 -38.95 0.28
CA LEU A 110 -79.47 -37.79 -0.60
C LEU A 110 -78.51 -36.79 0.04
N GLN A 111 -78.58 -36.56 1.34
CA GLN A 111 -77.90 -35.41 1.97
C GLN A 111 -76.38 -35.47 1.93
N PRO A 112 -75.72 -36.62 2.24
CA PRO A 112 -74.26 -36.70 2.17
C PRO A 112 -73.72 -36.49 0.75
N ALA A 113 -74.41 -37.02 -0.25
CA ALA A 113 -73.99 -36.99 -1.65
C ALA A 113 -74.17 -35.60 -2.31
N MET A 114 -75.21 -34.89 -1.94
CA MET A 114 -75.45 -33.53 -2.48
C MET A 114 -74.41 -32.54 -1.95
N ASN A 115 -74.02 -32.65 -0.65
CA ASN A 115 -72.96 -31.82 -0.09
C ASN A 115 -71.62 -32.07 -0.82
N ASN A 116 -71.28 -33.30 -1.11
CA ASN A 116 -70.10 -33.66 -1.85
C ASN A 116 -70.15 -33.16 -3.31
N ALA A 117 -71.31 -33.31 -3.97
CA ALA A 117 -71.48 -32.79 -5.33
C ALA A 117 -71.36 -31.27 -5.43
N ASP A 118 -71.76 -30.53 -4.40
CA ASP A 118 -71.64 -29.07 -4.38
C ASP A 118 -70.18 -28.55 -4.16
N ASN A 119 -69.26 -29.40 -3.68
CA ASN A 119 -67.86 -29.10 -3.55
C ASN A 119 -67.07 -29.28 -4.87
N ILE A 120 -67.56 -30.06 -5.83
CA ILE A 120 -66.86 -30.37 -7.07
C ILE A 120 -66.52 -29.12 -7.90
N PRO A 121 -67.41 -28.14 -8.09
CA PRO A 121 -67.04 -26.91 -8.83
C PRO A 121 -65.88 -26.15 -8.19
N GLY A 122 -65.82 -26.12 -6.86
CA GLY A 122 -64.69 -25.50 -6.12
C GLY A 122 -63.38 -26.20 -6.37
N LEU A 123 -63.36 -27.53 -6.33
CA LEU A 123 -62.17 -28.35 -6.63
C LEU A 123 -61.70 -28.17 -8.06
N LEU A 124 -62.59 -28.17 -9.04
CA LEU A 124 -62.26 -27.91 -10.43
C LEU A 124 -61.74 -26.49 -10.65
N GLN A 125 -62.25 -25.51 -9.94
CA GLN A 125 -61.76 -24.13 -9.98
C GLN A 125 -60.36 -24.01 -9.35
N GLN A 126 -60.12 -24.68 -8.25
CA GLN A 126 -58.80 -24.76 -7.60
C GLN A 126 -57.77 -25.35 -8.57
N MET A 127 -58.10 -26.42 -9.29
CA MET A 127 -57.26 -27.03 -10.28
C MET A 127 -57.03 -26.11 -11.49
N ALA A 128 -58.04 -25.39 -11.98
CA ALA A 128 -57.91 -24.46 -13.08
C ALA A 128 -57.03 -23.23 -12.75
N ASN A 129 -57.01 -22.81 -11.53
CA ASN A 129 -56.20 -21.66 -11.03
C ASN A 129 -54.75 -22.03 -10.75
N SER A 130 -54.38 -23.32 -10.84
CA SER A 130 -53.00 -23.73 -10.60
C SER A 130 -52.06 -23.19 -11.72
N PRO A 131 -51.01 -22.44 -11.37
CA PRO A 131 -50.08 -21.91 -12.37
C PRO A 131 -49.22 -22.98 -13.06
N TYR A 132 -49.19 -24.19 -12.49
CA TYR A 132 -48.35 -25.29 -12.94
C TYR A 132 -49.04 -26.31 -13.80
N ILE A 133 -50.31 -26.08 -14.15
CA ILE A 133 -51.06 -26.96 -15.05
C ILE A 133 -50.58 -26.81 -16.49
N ILE A 134 -50.23 -27.92 -17.12
CA ILE A 134 -49.71 -27.95 -18.51
C ILE A 134 -50.85 -27.60 -19.48
N ASN A 135 -50.53 -26.91 -20.57
CA ASN A 135 -51.54 -26.48 -21.55
C ASN A 135 -52.43 -27.64 -22.09
N SER A 136 -51.86 -28.83 -22.27
CA SER A 136 -52.63 -30.02 -22.65
C SER A 136 -53.61 -30.46 -21.58
N GLN A 137 -53.24 -30.37 -20.30
CA GLN A 137 -54.10 -30.66 -19.15
C GLN A 137 -55.19 -29.61 -18.96
N ARG A 138 -54.90 -28.33 -19.26
CA ARG A 138 -55.89 -27.26 -19.19
C ARG A 138 -57.04 -27.49 -20.15
N THR A 139 -56.76 -27.99 -21.37
CA THR A 139 -57.77 -28.39 -22.33
C THR A 139 -58.60 -29.61 -21.84
N ASN A 140 -57.92 -30.60 -21.25
CA ASN A 140 -58.57 -31.76 -20.69
C ASN A 140 -59.44 -31.38 -19.47
N LEU A 141 -58.96 -30.50 -18.63
CA LEU A 141 -59.72 -29.99 -17.48
C LEU A 141 -61.00 -29.29 -17.89
N ASN A 142 -61.01 -28.48 -18.93
CA ASN A 142 -62.23 -27.83 -19.43
C ASN A 142 -63.24 -28.88 -19.91
N LYS A 143 -62.80 -29.89 -20.67
CA LYS A 143 -63.66 -31.00 -21.07
C LYS A 143 -64.19 -31.79 -19.89
N LEU A 144 -63.33 -32.07 -18.90
CA LEU A 144 -63.74 -32.75 -17.65
C LEU A 144 -64.79 -31.94 -16.90
N LYS A 145 -64.63 -30.62 -16.80
CA LYS A 145 -65.57 -29.72 -16.19
C LYS A 145 -66.93 -29.77 -16.88
N ASP A 146 -66.95 -29.78 -18.20
CA ASP A 146 -68.20 -29.85 -18.99
C ASP A 146 -68.90 -31.19 -18.73
N LEU A 147 -68.21 -32.32 -18.80
CA LEU A 147 -68.77 -33.64 -18.52
C LEU A 147 -69.30 -33.79 -17.09
N VAL A 148 -68.52 -33.32 -16.11
CA VAL A 148 -68.92 -33.34 -14.69
C VAL A 148 -70.16 -32.46 -14.48
N THR A 149 -70.19 -31.26 -15.03
CA THR A 149 -71.33 -30.32 -14.89
C THR A 149 -72.57 -30.91 -15.50
N GLU A 150 -72.49 -31.50 -16.69
CA GLU A 150 -73.62 -32.15 -17.35
C GLU A 150 -74.12 -33.37 -16.56
N ARG A 151 -73.19 -34.20 -16.06
CA ARG A 151 -73.55 -35.34 -15.23
C ARG A 151 -74.25 -34.95 -13.93
N LEU A 152 -73.75 -33.93 -13.21
CA LEU A 152 -74.36 -33.38 -11.98
C LEU A 152 -75.76 -32.81 -12.29
N ARG A 153 -75.91 -32.11 -13.42
CA ARG A 153 -77.21 -31.62 -13.88
C ARG A 153 -78.23 -32.77 -14.06
N GLN A 154 -77.79 -33.87 -14.67
CA GLN A 154 -78.62 -35.05 -14.82
C GLN A 154 -78.98 -35.67 -13.46
N VAL A 155 -77.98 -35.85 -12.56
CA VAL A 155 -78.19 -36.35 -11.18
C VAL A 155 -79.28 -35.56 -10.49
N ARG A 156 -79.14 -34.22 -10.45
CA ARG A 156 -80.16 -33.34 -9.83
C ARG A 156 -81.54 -33.45 -10.48
N THR A 157 -81.59 -33.52 -11.81
CA THR A 157 -82.86 -33.64 -12.52
C THR A 157 -83.54 -35.01 -12.26
N ASN A 158 -82.80 -36.10 -12.21
CA ASN A 158 -83.33 -37.44 -11.97
C ASN A 158 -83.85 -37.56 -10.52
N ILE A 159 -83.11 -37.01 -9.56
CA ILE A 159 -83.57 -36.93 -8.16
C ILE A 159 -84.88 -36.15 -8.04
N SER A 160 -84.96 -34.92 -8.65
CA SER A 160 -86.18 -34.13 -8.60
C SER A 160 -87.41 -34.87 -9.20
N ARG A 161 -87.23 -35.51 -10.35
CA ARG A 161 -88.30 -36.30 -11.00
C ARG A 161 -88.68 -37.53 -10.22
N ALA A 162 -87.74 -38.25 -9.67
CA ALA A 162 -87.98 -39.36 -8.81
C ALA A 162 -88.79 -38.96 -7.56
N ALA A 163 -88.48 -37.78 -6.94
CA ALA A 163 -89.20 -37.22 -5.83
C ALA A 163 -90.67 -36.87 -6.14
N MET A 164 -91.00 -36.51 -7.39
CA MET A 164 -92.32 -36.15 -7.90
C MET A 164 -93.13 -37.37 -8.42
N ASN A 165 -92.59 -38.56 -8.34
CA ASN A 165 -93.19 -39.79 -8.83
C ASN A 165 -93.53 -39.74 -10.38
N ILE A 166 -92.81 -38.99 -11.14
CA ILE A 166 -93.02 -38.76 -12.58
C ILE A 166 -92.20 -39.76 -13.37
N ASP A 167 -92.90 -40.60 -14.24
CA ASP A 167 -92.40 -41.36 -15.41
C ASP A 167 -91.13 -42.19 -15.14
N GLU A 168 -91.32 -43.42 -14.68
CA GLU A 168 -90.22 -44.37 -14.37
C GLU A 168 -89.43 -44.77 -15.62
N ASP A 169 -90.07 -44.90 -16.80
CA ASP A 169 -89.40 -45.28 -18.09
C ASP A 169 -88.45 -44.18 -18.58
N ASN A 170 -88.77 -42.92 -18.36
CA ASN A 170 -87.87 -41.78 -18.65
C ASN A 170 -86.68 -41.73 -17.72
N ILE A 171 -86.87 -42.05 -16.44
CA ILE A 171 -85.72 -42.09 -15.49
C ILE A 171 -84.79 -43.22 -15.90
N ARG A 172 -85.28 -44.41 -16.31
CA ARG A 172 -84.44 -45.52 -16.78
C ARG A 172 -83.60 -45.14 -18.01
N ARG A 173 -84.20 -44.45 -19.00
CA ARG A 173 -83.49 -43.96 -20.18
C ARG A 173 -82.36 -42.97 -19.83
N ARG A 174 -82.60 -42.03 -18.93
CA ARG A 174 -81.64 -41.04 -18.48
C ARG A 174 -80.53 -41.67 -17.65
N LEU A 175 -80.77 -42.71 -16.87
CA LEU A 175 -79.72 -43.42 -16.19
C LEU A 175 -78.79 -44.11 -17.21
N LEU A 176 -79.36 -44.63 -18.40
CA LEU A 176 -78.55 -45.16 -19.50
C LEU A 176 -77.71 -44.07 -20.20
N GLU A 177 -78.32 -42.90 -20.44
CA GLU A 177 -77.56 -41.72 -20.98
C GLU A 177 -76.44 -41.28 -20.03
N GLY A 178 -76.67 -41.31 -18.75
CA GLY A 178 -75.65 -41.00 -17.71
C GLY A 178 -74.48 -42.03 -17.77
N LYS A 179 -74.70 -43.30 -18.14
CA LYS A 179 -73.63 -44.27 -18.31
C LYS A 179 -72.67 -43.85 -19.45
N VAL A 180 -73.21 -43.31 -20.52
CA VAL A 180 -72.39 -42.87 -21.71
C VAL A 180 -71.48 -41.69 -21.25
N ILE A 181 -72.04 -40.65 -20.55
CA ILE A 181 -71.23 -39.53 -20.07
C ILE A 181 -70.19 -40.05 -19.11
N MET A 182 -70.52 -41.02 -18.24
CA MET A 182 -69.52 -41.57 -17.33
C MET A 182 -68.45 -42.44 -18.03
N ALA A 183 -68.71 -43.00 -19.15
CA ALA A 183 -67.70 -43.70 -19.99
C ALA A 183 -66.69 -42.67 -20.53
N ASP A 184 -67.21 -41.56 -21.14
CA ASP A 184 -66.33 -40.44 -21.60
C ASP A 184 -65.55 -39.79 -20.47
N TYR A 185 -66.21 -39.53 -19.31
CA TYR A 185 -65.55 -39.02 -18.11
C TYR A 185 -64.42 -39.95 -17.67
N ARG A 186 -64.65 -41.25 -17.54
CA ARG A 186 -63.68 -42.26 -17.11
C ARG A 186 -62.46 -42.28 -18.07
N GLN A 187 -62.70 -42.28 -19.34
CA GLN A 187 -61.66 -42.30 -20.34
C GLN A 187 -60.75 -41.00 -20.22
N LEU A 188 -61.41 -39.84 -20.04
CA LEU A 188 -60.70 -38.58 -19.86
C LEU A 188 -59.94 -38.51 -18.53
N TYR A 189 -60.56 -38.99 -17.43
CA TYR A 189 -59.95 -39.09 -16.13
C TYR A 189 -58.69 -39.95 -16.13
N GLU A 190 -58.78 -41.17 -16.68
CA GLU A 190 -57.66 -42.09 -16.78
C GLU A 190 -56.54 -41.49 -17.63
N ARG A 191 -56.90 -40.84 -18.73
CA ARG A 191 -55.92 -40.10 -19.58
C ARG A 191 -55.24 -38.97 -18.77
N MET A 192 -55.96 -38.19 -18.05
CA MET A 192 -55.41 -37.11 -17.21
C MET A 192 -54.49 -37.67 -16.10
N GLN A 193 -54.92 -38.73 -15.42
CA GLN A 193 -54.07 -39.44 -14.44
C GLN A 193 -52.77 -39.98 -15.08
N ALA A 194 -52.84 -40.61 -16.25
CA ALA A 194 -51.65 -41.12 -16.89
C ALA A 194 -50.64 -40.02 -17.26
N ILE A 195 -51.12 -38.87 -17.75
CA ILE A 195 -50.29 -37.70 -18.02
C ILE A 195 -49.63 -37.17 -16.75
N GLU A 196 -50.41 -37.01 -15.65
CA GLU A 196 -49.86 -36.55 -14.38
C GLU A 196 -48.86 -37.54 -13.78
N ALA A 197 -49.09 -38.84 -13.87
CA ALA A 197 -48.19 -39.89 -13.41
C ALA A 197 -46.86 -39.89 -14.20
N GLN A 198 -46.94 -39.71 -15.51
CA GLN A 198 -45.76 -39.62 -16.36
C GLN A 198 -44.96 -38.32 -16.02
N THR A 199 -45.65 -37.19 -15.96
CA THR A 199 -45.03 -35.88 -15.61
C THR A 199 -44.38 -35.94 -14.22
N LYS A 200 -45.02 -36.57 -13.24
CA LYS A 200 -44.48 -36.83 -11.93
C LYS A 200 -43.17 -37.61 -12.01
N LYS A 201 -43.15 -38.72 -12.74
CA LYS A 201 -41.96 -39.56 -12.88
C LYS A 201 -40.79 -38.83 -13.49
N GLU A 202 -41.01 -37.97 -14.51
CA GLU A 202 -39.99 -37.12 -15.10
C GLU A 202 -39.46 -36.08 -14.11
N ARG A 203 -40.36 -35.41 -13.36
CA ARG A 203 -40.01 -34.40 -12.33
C ARG A 203 -39.29 -35.02 -11.11
N ASP A 204 -39.72 -36.21 -10.65
CA ASP A 204 -39.04 -36.95 -9.59
C ASP A 204 -37.61 -37.32 -9.97
N SER A 205 -37.40 -37.76 -11.22
CA SER A 205 -36.06 -38.05 -11.76
C SER A 205 -35.18 -36.80 -11.76
N GLN A 206 -35.71 -35.66 -12.21
CA GLN A 206 -34.99 -34.39 -12.19
C GLN A 206 -34.63 -33.93 -10.76
N LYS A 207 -35.58 -34.07 -9.83
CA LYS A 207 -35.38 -33.78 -8.40
C LYS A 207 -34.29 -34.66 -7.79
N GLU A 208 -34.28 -35.95 -8.07
CA GLU A 208 -33.28 -36.88 -7.55
C GLU A 208 -31.88 -36.56 -8.03
N VAL A 209 -31.71 -36.24 -9.33
CA VAL A 209 -30.43 -35.80 -9.89
C VAL A 209 -29.95 -34.50 -9.20
N GLY A 210 -30.84 -33.54 -9.02
CA GLY A 210 -30.51 -32.29 -8.31
C GLY A 210 -30.10 -32.56 -6.84
N GLN A 211 -30.86 -33.38 -6.14
CA GLN A 211 -30.58 -33.68 -4.71
C GLN A 211 -29.26 -34.44 -4.51
N ARG A 212 -28.86 -35.33 -5.44
CA ARG A 212 -27.57 -36.03 -5.32
C ARG A 212 -26.36 -35.16 -5.61
N SER A 213 -26.47 -34.19 -6.52
CA SER A 213 -25.34 -33.34 -6.91
C SER A 213 -25.14 -32.14 -6.02
N THR A 214 -26.20 -31.57 -5.45
CA THR A 214 -26.14 -30.34 -4.64
C THR A 214 -25.22 -30.46 -3.42
N PRO A 215 -25.26 -31.52 -2.55
CA PRO A 215 -24.36 -31.67 -1.43
C PRO A 215 -22.88 -31.71 -1.83
N ASN A 216 -22.56 -32.38 -2.93
CA ASN A 216 -21.19 -32.48 -3.42
C ASN A 216 -20.63 -31.11 -3.84
N PHE A 217 -21.43 -30.24 -4.43
CA PHE A 217 -21.04 -28.87 -4.74
C PHE A 217 -20.84 -28.03 -3.47
N ILE A 218 -21.66 -28.22 -2.45
CA ILE A 218 -21.50 -27.55 -1.14
C ILE A 218 -20.15 -27.96 -0.52
N TYR A 219 -19.87 -29.25 -0.42
CA TYR A 219 -18.62 -29.73 0.15
C TYR A 219 -17.40 -29.28 -0.66
N ALA A 220 -17.47 -29.28 -1.97
CA ALA A 220 -16.39 -28.80 -2.84
C ALA A 220 -16.10 -27.30 -2.64
N THR A 221 -17.14 -26.46 -2.55
CA THR A 221 -16.99 -25.01 -2.28
C THR A 221 -16.42 -24.75 -0.91
N PHE A 222 -16.89 -25.43 0.13
CA PHE A 222 -16.35 -25.32 1.49
C PHE A 222 -14.88 -25.75 1.56
N PHE A 223 -14.54 -26.87 0.94
CA PHE A 223 -13.16 -27.38 0.89
C PHE A 223 -12.25 -26.38 0.18
N PHE A 224 -12.67 -25.85 -0.96
CA PHE A 224 -11.88 -24.87 -1.71
C PHE A 224 -11.70 -23.55 -0.95
N ALA A 225 -12.76 -23.07 -0.28
CA ALA A 225 -12.69 -21.88 0.56
C ALA A 225 -11.73 -22.07 1.73
N ALA A 226 -11.84 -23.20 2.44
CA ALA A 226 -10.95 -23.53 3.55
C ALA A 226 -9.49 -23.65 3.11
N ALA A 227 -9.23 -24.36 2.01
CA ALA A 227 -7.89 -24.48 1.44
C ALA A 227 -7.30 -23.12 1.03
N SER A 228 -8.09 -22.25 0.40
CA SER A 228 -7.68 -20.89 0.03
C SER A 228 -7.32 -20.04 1.25
N LEU A 229 -8.12 -20.11 2.33
CA LEU A 229 -7.85 -19.41 3.57
C LEU A 229 -6.55 -19.88 4.24
N ILE A 230 -6.34 -21.20 4.29
CA ILE A 230 -5.10 -21.79 4.86
C ILE A 230 -3.87 -21.34 4.08
N VAL A 231 -3.92 -21.40 2.76
CA VAL A 231 -2.81 -20.96 1.90
C VAL A 231 -2.54 -19.46 2.09
N SER A 232 -3.57 -18.64 2.10
CA SER A 232 -3.45 -17.18 2.32
C SER A 232 -2.86 -16.88 3.69
N PHE A 233 -3.33 -17.55 4.74
CA PHE A 233 -2.81 -17.42 6.12
C PHE A 233 -1.33 -17.78 6.20
N PHE A 234 -0.92 -18.89 5.58
CA PHE A 234 0.48 -19.30 5.54
C PHE A 234 1.37 -18.26 4.86
N PHE A 235 0.94 -17.69 3.73
CA PHE A 235 1.68 -16.64 3.04
C PHE A 235 1.79 -15.35 3.86
N ILE A 236 0.71 -14.95 4.54
CA ILE A 236 0.72 -13.77 5.42
C ILE A 236 1.70 -13.95 6.57
N ILE A 237 1.66 -15.07 7.28
CA ILE A 237 2.58 -15.35 8.39
C ILE A 237 4.03 -15.34 7.91
N ARG A 238 4.32 -16.01 6.79
CA ARG A 238 5.66 -16.03 6.21
C ARG A 238 6.18 -14.62 5.85
N GLU A 239 5.32 -13.78 5.31
CA GLU A 239 5.70 -12.40 4.95
C GLU A 239 5.93 -11.53 6.19
N LEU A 240 5.06 -11.65 7.21
CA LEU A 240 5.23 -10.94 8.48
C LEU A 240 6.53 -11.32 9.18
N THR A 241 6.86 -12.63 9.26
CA THR A 241 8.10 -13.10 9.87
C THR A 241 9.32 -12.49 9.17
N LYS A 242 9.36 -12.51 7.82
CA LYS A 242 10.46 -11.90 7.07
C LYS A 242 10.59 -10.39 7.29
N ARG A 243 9.48 -9.68 7.42
CA ARG A 243 9.51 -8.23 7.72
C ARG A 243 10.11 -7.96 9.10
N LEU A 244 9.71 -8.74 10.09
CA LEU A 244 10.24 -8.61 11.45
C LEU A 244 11.76 -8.88 11.48
N GLU A 245 12.22 -9.95 10.82
CA GLU A 245 13.66 -10.25 10.69
C GLU A 245 14.42 -9.10 10.01
N PHE A 246 13.90 -8.58 8.91
CA PHE A 246 14.52 -7.44 8.20
C PHE A 246 14.56 -6.16 9.06
N GLN A 247 13.48 -5.86 9.80
CA GLN A 247 13.47 -4.74 10.74
C GLN A 247 14.51 -4.90 11.85
N GLN A 248 14.65 -6.10 12.42
CA GLN A 248 15.66 -6.37 13.44
C GLN A 248 17.07 -6.20 12.89
N GLN A 249 17.35 -6.70 11.68
CA GLN A 249 18.64 -6.52 11.02
C GLN A 249 18.96 -5.04 10.78
N LEU A 250 17.98 -4.29 10.30
CA LEU A 250 18.14 -2.85 10.08
C LEU A 250 18.42 -2.11 11.38
N GLN A 251 17.70 -2.42 12.45
CA GLN A 251 17.95 -1.84 13.78
C GLN A 251 19.35 -2.17 14.31
N GLN A 252 19.81 -3.41 14.12
CA GLN A 252 21.16 -3.82 14.51
C GLN A 252 22.23 -3.05 13.72
N GLN A 253 22.04 -2.89 12.40
CA GLN A 253 22.97 -2.12 11.56
C GLN A 253 23.02 -0.64 11.96
N VAL A 254 21.86 -0.03 12.20
CA VAL A 254 21.77 1.38 12.69
C VAL A 254 22.46 1.49 14.05
N GLY A 255 22.21 0.55 14.96
CA GLY A 255 22.84 0.54 16.29
C GLY A 255 24.36 0.36 16.23
N SER A 256 24.87 -0.49 15.32
CA SER A 256 26.31 -0.68 15.12
C SER A 256 26.98 0.56 14.50
N LEU A 257 26.30 1.19 13.51
CA LEU A 257 26.79 2.42 12.90
C LEU A 257 26.87 3.59 13.89
N ASN A 258 25.86 3.73 14.74
CA ASN A 258 25.84 4.75 15.78
C ASN A 258 26.96 4.53 16.81
N ARG A 259 27.21 3.27 17.22
CA ARG A 259 28.33 2.94 18.11
C ARG A 259 29.68 3.28 17.49
N ALA A 260 29.89 2.87 16.23
CA ALA A 260 31.12 3.17 15.51
C ALA A 260 31.36 4.69 15.38
N ASN A 261 30.31 5.46 15.11
CA ASN A 261 30.39 6.92 15.07
C ASN A 261 30.76 7.53 16.44
N GLN A 262 30.15 7.03 17.55
CA GLN A 262 30.48 7.49 18.91
C GLN A 262 31.93 7.15 19.29
N GLU A 263 32.41 5.94 18.94
CA GLU A 263 33.79 5.54 19.15
C GLU A 263 34.77 6.44 18.38
N LEU A 264 34.48 6.74 17.11
CA LEU A 264 35.28 7.67 16.29
C LEU A 264 35.31 9.07 16.91
N GLU A 265 34.21 9.57 17.43
CA GLU A 265 34.14 10.85 18.12
C GLU A 265 35.01 10.86 19.40
N GLN A 266 34.89 9.84 20.24
CA GLN A 266 35.70 9.72 21.45
C GLN A 266 37.18 9.64 21.11
N LEU A 267 37.57 8.82 20.13
CA LEU A 267 38.97 8.74 19.68
C LEU A 267 39.48 10.07 19.15
N THR A 268 38.66 10.80 18.39
CA THR A 268 38.99 12.10 17.84
C THR A 268 39.23 13.14 18.97
N ASN A 269 38.35 13.16 19.98
CA ASN A 269 38.46 14.07 21.12
C ASN A 269 39.69 13.75 21.98
N ILE A 270 39.89 12.45 22.29
CA ILE A 270 41.04 12.01 23.10
C ILE A 270 42.36 12.28 22.35
N ALA A 271 42.46 11.88 21.09
CA ALA A 271 43.66 12.14 20.28
C ALA A 271 43.96 13.64 20.15
N SER A 272 42.91 14.46 19.93
CA SER A 272 43.08 15.92 19.82
C SER A 272 43.59 16.52 21.09
N HIS A 273 43.05 16.12 22.26
CA HIS A 273 43.53 16.61 23.55
C HIS A 273 45.00 16.22 23.79
N HIS A 274 45.34 14.95 23.55
CA HIS A 274 46.73 14.48 23.73
C HIS A 274 47.72 15.11 22.75
N LEU A 275 47.27 15.55 21.57
CA LEU A 275 48.12 16.28 20.61
C LEU A 275 48.27 17.78 20.98
N GLN A 276 47.25 18.40 21.55
CA GLN A 276 47.28 19.81 21.93
C GLN A 276 48.31 20.12 23.03
N GLU A 277 48.44 19.23 24.03
CA GLU A 277 49.35 19.43 25.17
C GLU A 277 50.81 19.48 24.74
N PRO A 278 51.42 18.51 24.01
CA PRO A 278 52.79 18.59 23.54
C PRO A 278 53.05 19.79 22.61
N LEU A 279 52.05 20.12 21.75
CA LEU A 279 52.18 21.29 20.88
C LEU A 279 52.26 22.58 21.65
N ARG A 280 51.46 22.74 22.71
CA ARG A 280 51.52 23.89 23.62
C ARG A 280 52.89 23.98 24.30
N LYS A 281 53.46 22.84 24.71
CA LYS A 281 54.81 22.80 25.31
C LYS A 281 55.88 23.26 24.30
N ILE A 282 55.80 22.78 23.03
CA ILE A 282 56.71 23.22 21.95
C ILE A 282 56.60 24.73 21.75
N GLN A 283 55.42 25.31 21.67
CA GLN A 283 55.20 26.73 21.54
C GLN A 283 55.78 27.50 22.74
N THR A 284 55.51 27.01 23.94
CA THR A 284 56.01 27.65 25.16
C THR A 284 57.53 27.68 25.20
N PHE A 285 58.18 26.57 24.89
CA PHE A 285 59.63 26.49 24.91
C PHE A 285 60.27 27.32 23.77
N SER A 286 59.70 27.28 22.55
CA SER A 286 60.14 28.10 21.43
C SER A 286 60.08 29.60 21.82
N ASN A 287 58.96 30.06 22.38
CA ASN A 287 58.77 31.42 22.83
C ASN A 287 59.70 31.81 23.98
N GLN A 288 59.94 30.89 24.93
CA GLN A 288 60.89 31.13 26.01
C GLN A 288 62.31 31.33 25.53
N VAL A 289 62.76 30.51 24.57
CA VAL A 289 64.09 30.65 23.96
C VAL A 289 64.22 32.00 23.25
N THR A 290 63.23 32.34 22.42
CA THR A 290 63.22 33.60 21.63
C THR A 290 63.15 34.83 22.51
N SER A 291 62.42 34.80 23.65
CA SER A 291 62.27 35.92 24.56
C SER A 291 63.49 36.11 25.53
N ARG A 292 64.11 34.98 25.91
CA ARG A 292 65.19 34.96 26.88
C ARG A 292 66.58 35.30 26.27
N TYR A 293 66.78 34.86 25.03
CA TYR A 293 68.04 35.08 24.34
C TYR A 293 67.83 36.07 23.16
N LYS A 294 68.20 37.34 23.35
CA LYS A 294 67.97 38.37 22.35
C LYS A 294 69.04 38.42 21.25
N ASP A 295 70.19 37.78 21.46
CA ASP A 295 71.34 37.75 20.51
C ASP A 295 71.45 36.38 19.84
N LEU A 296 70.34 35.79 19.46
CA LEU A 296 70.33 34.53 18.70
C LEU A 296 70.80 34.75 17.27
N PRO A 297 71.60 33.84 16.69
CA PRO A 297 71.90 33.87 15.28
C PRO A 297 70.60 33.89 14.43
N GLU A 298 70.56 34.64 13.36
CA GLU A 298 69.38 34.83 12.51
C GLU A 298 68.79 33.52 12.05
N GLU A 299 69.65 32.56 11.70
CA GLU A 299 69.24 31.22 11.32
C GLU A 299 68.49 30.44 12.42
N VAL A 300 68.94 30.56 13.68
CA VAL A 300 68.29 29.93 14.82
C VAL A 300 66.95 30.57 15.11
N SER A 301 66.89 31.91 15.08
CA SER A 301 65.64 32.65 15.25
C SER A 301 64.61 32.28 14.17
N MET A 302 65.05 32.14 12.91
CA MET A 302 64.19 31.69 11.81
C MET A 302 63.69 30.28 12.03
N LEU A 303 64.53 29.33 12.50
CA LEU A 303 64.13 27.95 12.77
C LEU A 303 63.12 27.87 13.92
N LEU A 304 63.33 28.64 15.00
CA LEU A 304 62.36 28.70 16.10
C LEU A 304 61.03 29.30 15.65
N GLY A 305 61.05 30.30 14.79
CA GLY A 305 59.83 30.84 14.16
C GLY A 305 59.09 29.83 13.32
N LYS A 306 59.80 29.01 12.54
CA LYS A 306 59.18 27.91 11.76
C LYS A 306 58.61 26.82 12.66
N MET A 307 59.27 26.48 13.79
CA MET A 307 58.75 25.55 14.78
C MET A 307 57.48 26.06 15.43
N ASP A 308 57.48 27.35 15.87
CA ASP A 308 56.26 27.95 16.48
C ASP A 308 55.11 28.00 15.46
N MET A 309 55.35 28.39 14.23
CA MET A 309 54.34 28.36 13.16
C MET A 309 53.78 26.93 12.92
N SER A 310 54.64 25.92 12.87
CA SER A 310 54.23 24.54 12.68
C SER A 310 53.40 24.02 13.86
N ALA A 311 53.79 24.34 15.08
CA ALA A 311 53.02 23.97 16.30
C ALA A 311 51.67 24.69 16.32
N LYS A 312 51.60 25.99 15.98
CA LYS A 312 50.33 26.74 15.85
C LYS A 312 49.43 26.15 14.79
N HIS A 313 49.98 25.74 13.66
CA HIS A 313 49.24 25.09 12.56
C HIS A 313 48.61 23.77 13.04
N MET A 314 49.40 22.88 13.66
CA MET A 314 48.93 21.61 14.18
C MET A 314 47.88 21.80 15.30
N HIS A 315 48.07 22.73 16.22
CA HIS A 315 47.09 23.09 17.26
C HIS A 315 45.76 23.56 16.64
N GLY A 316 45.83 24.35 15.57
CA GLY A 316 44.65 24.78 14.85
C GLY A 316 43.95 23.63 14.12
N LEU A 317 44.67 22.66 13.51
CA LEU A 317 44.10 21.47 12.86
C LEU A 317 43.36 20.59 13.87
N THR A 318 43.97 20.30 15.03
CA THR A 318 43.34 19.48 16.07
C THR A 318 42.06 20.11 16.60
N ARG A 319 42.04 21.42 16.81
CA ARG A 319 40.86 22.17 17.24
C ARG A 319 39.74 22.09 16.20
N ASP A 320 40.04 22.27 14.91
CA ASP A 320 39.06 22.23 13.83
C ASP A 320 38.55 20.80 13.61
N MET A 321 39.37 19.78 13.86
CA MET A 321 38.98 18.38 13.83
C MET A 321 37.95 18.02 14.94
N VAL A 322 38.12 18.54 16.16
CA VAL A 322 37.13 18.42 17.24
C VAL A 322 35.82 19.08 16.85
N LYS A 323 35.87 20.33 16.33
CA LYS A 323 34.67 21.02 15.84
C LYS A 323 33.96 20.24 14.73
N TYR A 324 34.72 19.68 13.79
CA TYR A 324 34.13 18.84 12.72
C TYR A 324 33.46 17.57 13.26
N SER A 325 34.12 16.89 14.22
CA SER A 325 33.58 15.72 14.88
C SER A 325 32.27 16.00 15.60
N SER A 326 32.17 17.13 16.32
CA SER A 326 30.92 17.52 16.99
C SER A 326 29.77 17.83 16.04
N LEU A 327 30.07 18.25 14.79
CA LEU A 327 29.06 18.46 13.76
C LEU A 327 28.48 17.13 13.22
N ILE A 328 29.21 16.02 13.33
CA ILE A 328 28.72 14.70 12.86
C ILE A 328 27.62 14.17 13.79
N ASN A 329 27.76 14.33 15.10
CA ASN A 329 26.87 13.78 16.13
C ASN A 329 26.08 14.84 16.88
N THR A 330 25.59 15.87 16.16
CA THR A 330 24.82 16.94 16.80
C THR A 330 23.53 16.42 17.42
N GLN A 331 23.29 16.77 18.69
CA GLN A 331 22.03 16.53 19.40
C GLN A 331 21.13 17.78 19.41
N GLU A 332 21.61 18.87 18.82
CA GLU A 332 20.86 20.12 18.76
C GLU A 332 19.64 19.99 17.86
N THR A 333 18.51 20.55 18.28
CA THR A 333 17.26 20.52 17.54
C THR A 333 17.16 21.69 16.57
N LEU A 334 16.60 21.42 15.39
CA LEU A 334 16.31 22.44 14.39
C LEU A 334 15.20 23.39 14.89
N MET A 335 15.46 24.69 14.87
CA MET A 335 14.51 25.74 15.24
C MET A 335 14.39 26.80 14.15
N GLN A 336 13.42 27.70 14.22
CA GLN A 336 13.32 28.83 13.29
C GLN A 336 14.46 29.81 13.54
N VAL A 337 15.26 30.07 12.51
CA VAL A 337 16.46 30.92 12.60
C VAL A 337 16.40 31.99 11.52
N ASP A 338 16.47 33.23 11.90
CA ASP A 338 16.64 34.37 10.99
C ASP A 338 18.12 34.49 10.59
N LEU A 339 18.41 34.25 9.31
CA LEU A 339 19.76 34.32 8.78
C LEU A 339 20.34 35.74 8.82
N ASN A 340 19.52 36.79 8.81
CA ASN A 340 19.99 38.17 8.97
C ASN A 340 20.60 38.35 10.34
N TYR A 341 19.95 37.86 11.39
CA TYR A 341 20.45 37.92 12.76
C TYR A 341 21.76 37.11 12.92
N VAL A 342 21.82 35.91 12.36
CA VAL A 342 23.05 35.09 12.39
C VAL A 342 24.22 35.82 11.72
N LEU A 343 24.01 36.35 10.51
CA LEU A 343 25.07 37.09 9.81
C LEU A 343 25.50 38.38 10.54
N MET A 344 24.57 39.10 11.15
CA MET A 344 24.90 40.26 11.98
C MET A 344 25.86 39.85 13.11
N LYS A 345 25.55 38.76 13.82
CA LYS A 345 26.42 38.25 14.90
C LYS A 345 27.77 37.76 14.40
N VAL A 346 27.81 37.10 13.23
CA VAL A 346 29.08 36.70 12.61
C VAL A 346 29.91 37.90 12.19
N ALA A 347 29.30 38.94 11.61
CA ALA A 347 29.99 40.19 11.27
C ALA A 347 30.58 40.91 12.49
N GLU A 348 29.79 41.01 13.60
CA GLU A 348 30.28 41.55 14.87
C GLU A 348 31.50 40.77 15.40
N ASN A 349 31.45 39.44 15.39
CA ASN A 349 32.56 38.60 15.87
C ASN A 349 33.81 38.67 14.97
N MET A 350 33.66 39.04 13.70
CA MET A 350 34.75 39.15 12.73
C MET A 350 35.17 40.59 12.45
N ASP A 351 34.63 41.60 13.15
CA ASP A 351 34.80 43.04 12.88
C ASP A 351 36.28 43.45 12.83
N GLU A 352 37.07 43.03 13.82
CA GLU A 352 38.52 43.31 13.86
C GLU A 352 39.21 42.79 12.56
N ARG A 353 38.84 41.60 12.13
CA ARG A 353 39.45 40.95 10.98
C ARG A 353 38.98 41.58 9.67
N LEU A 354 37.70 41.92 9.56
CA LEU A 354 37.13 42.63 8.41
C LEU A 354 37.80 44.02 8.27
N THR A 355 37.97 44.74 9.39
CA THR A 355 38.62 46.06 9.40
C THR A 355 40.09 45.98 9.00
N LEU A 356 40.87 45.06 9.60
CA LEU A 356 42.30 44.87 9.26
C LEU A 356 42.54 44.53 7.79
N THR A 357 41.65 43.81 7.16
CA THR A 357 41.76 43.42 5.76
C THR A 357 41.01 44.36 4.83
N GLN A 358 40.36 45.40 5.33
CA GLN A 358 39.49 46.32 4.57
C GLN A 358 38.39 45.58 3.78
N ALA A 359 37.96 44.43 4.31
CA ALA A 359 36.95 43.58 3.64
C ALA A 359 35.57 44.22 3.76
N LYS A 360 34.81 44.22 2.68
CA LYS A 360 33.42 44.72 2.65
C LYS A 360 32.45 43.54 2.58
N LEU A 361 31.55 43.45 3.57
CA LEU A 361 30.45 42.50 3.58
C LEU A 361 29.16 43.20 3.11
N ILE A 362 28.58 42.75 2.01
CA ILE A 362 27.40 43.33 1.37
C ILE A 362 26.26 42.31 1.36
N ILE A 363 25.16 42.63 2.02
CA ILE A 363 23.93 41.82 1.95
C ILE A 363 22.97 42.57 1.03
N THR A 364 22.68 42.02 -0.13
CA THR A 364 21.94 42.72 -1.20
C THR A 364 20.42 42.69 -0.97
N ASN A 365 19.89 41.63 -0.34
CA ASN A 365 18.48 41.48 -0.07
C ASN A 365 18.25 40.76 1.26
N THR A 366 17.06 40.89 1.83
CA THR A 366 16.68 40.23 3.09
C THR A 366 16.81 38.71 2.98
N LEU A 367 17.53 38.11 3.91
CA LEU A 367 17.73 36.70 4.01
C LEU A 367 16.52 36.00 4.65
N PRO A 368 16.26 34.72 4.31
CA PRO A 368 15.11 34.01 4.82
C PRO A 368 15.26 33.58 6.27
N VAL A 369 14.11 33.34 6.91
CA VAL A 369 14.02 32.54 8.12
C VAL A 369 13.96 31.08 7.70
N ILE A 370 14.87 30.26 8.21
CA ILE A 370 14.96 28.84 7.89
C ILE A 370 14.84 27.97 9.15
N LYS A 371 14.53 26.69 8.97
CA LYS A 371 14.62 25.72 10.04
C LYS A 371 16.06 25.25 10.18
N GLY A 372 16.74 25.62 11.27
CA GLY A 372 18.17 25.37 11.42
C GLY A 372 18.67 25.37 12.85
N ILE A 373 19.99 25.19 13.01
CA ILE A 373 20.73 25.21 14.25
C ILE A 373 21.59 26.50 14.27
N PRO A 374 21.30 27.48 15.11
CA PRO A 374 21.97 28.80 15.07
C PRO A 374 23.49 28.72 15.19
N SER A 375 24.02 27.89 16.10
CA SER A 375 25.46 27.68 16.32
C SER A 375 26.17 27.16 15.07
N GLN A 376 25.56 26.18 14.34
CA GLN A 376 26.11 25.62 13.12
C GLN A 376 26.06 26.61 11.96
N LEU A 377 24.93 27.32 11.80
CA LEU A 377 24.80 28.36 10.78
C LEU A 377 25.79 29.49 10.95
N ALA A 378 26.09 29.89 12.19
CA ALA A 378 27.15 30.87 12.48
C ALA A 378 28.52 30.34 12.03
N ILE A 379 28.87 29.09 12.36
CA ILE A 379 30.10 28.44 11.89
C ILE A 379 30.18 28.41 10.36
N LEU A 380 29.07 28.07 9.70
CA LEU A 380 28.99 28.02 8.25
C LEU A 380 29.37 29.36 7.60
N PHE A 381 28.73 30.45 8.03
CA PHE A 381 29.02 31.76 7.47
C PHE A 381 30.42 32.27 7.87
N GLU A 382 30.86 32.00 9.11
CA GLU A 382 32.23 32.30 9.56
C GLU A 382 33.27 31.62 8.63
N GLN A 383 33.08 30.34 8.31
CA GLN A 383 34.01 29.60 7.42
C GLN A 383 34.01 30.16 5.99
N LEU A 384 32.86 30.54 5.45
CA LEU A 384 32.79 31.09 4.08
C LEU A 384 33.41 32.50 4.03
N ILE A 385 33.12 33.37 4.98
CA ILE A 385 33.69 34.70 5.08
C ILE A 385 35.21 34.63 5.30
N ASP A 386 35.66 33.74 6.21
CA ASP A 386 37.11 33.52 6.45
C ASP A 386 37.82 33.03 5.21
N ASN A 387 37.23 32.14 4.42
CA ASN A 387 37.76 31.69 3.16
C ASN A 387 37.84 32.83 2.14
N SER A 388 36.85 33.70 2.03
CA SER A 388 36.84 34.85 1.11
C SER A 388 37.92 35.85 1.47
N ILE A 389 38.17 36.12 2.74
CA ILE A 389 39.26 37.00 3.22
C ILE A 389 40.63 36.36 2.90
N LYS A 390 40.78 35.08 3.22
CA LYS A 390 42.02 34.35 3.13
C LYS A 390 42.52 34.17 1.68
N PHE A 391 41.58 33.97 0.76
CA PHE A 391 41.87 33.78 -0.67
C PHE A 391 41.63 35.04 -1.51
N SER A 392 41.66 36.20 -0.86
CA SER A 392 41.58 37.49 -1.53
C SER A 392 42.84 37.77 -2.40
N ARG A 393 42.69 38.61 -3.39
CA ARG A 393 43.79 39.12 -4.20
C ARG A 393 44.61 40.14 -3.42
N LYS A 394 45.94 40.19 -3.62
CA LYS A 394 46.83 41.04 -2.83
C LYS A 394 46.54 42.55 -2.95
N ASP A 395 46.10 42.96 -4.16
CA ASP A 395 46.00 44.40 -4.49
C ASP A 395 44.54 44.89 -4.55
N VAL A 396 43.56 44.04 -4.14
CA VAL A 396 42.15 44.37 -4.21
C VAL A 396 41.49 44.05 -2.86
N PRO A 397 40.85 45.03 -2.20
CA PRO A 397 40.11 44.76 -0.96
C PRO A 397 39.06 43.63 -1.18
N PRO A 398 38.93 42.71 -0.24
CA PRO A 398 37.93 41.66 -0.33
C PRO A 398 36.51 42.24 -0.34
N VAL A 399 35.69 41.83 -1.29
CA VAL A 399 34.27 42.16 -1.36
C VAL A 399 33.50 40.86 -1.31
N ILE A 400 32.67 40.68 -0.27
CA ILE A 400 31.87 39.48 -0.03
C ILE A 400 30.42 39.89 -0.21
N THR A 401 29.74 39.34 -1.19
CA THR A 401 28.35 39.67 -1.49
C THR A 401 27.46 38.46 -1.17
N ILE A 402 26.45 38.67 -0.35
CA ILE A 402 25.48 37.64 0.03
C ILE A 402 24.13 38.00 -0.57
N THR A 403 23.55 37.06 -1.34
CA THR A 403 22.26 37.22 -2.00
C THR A 403 21.36 36.03 -1.66
N ASN A 404 20.05 36.20 -1.79
CA ASN A 404 19.06 35.17 -1.58
C ASN A 404 18.04 35.15 -2.72
N GLU A 405 17.68 33.97 -3.20
CA GLU A 405 16.59 33.73 -4.13
C GLU A 405 15.83 32.45 -3.80
N GLN A 406 14.55 32.38 -4.16
CA GLN A 406 13.78 31.13 -4.07
C GLN A 406 13.84 30.41 -5.41
N ILE A 407 14.14 29.10 -5.38
CA ILE A 407 14.23 28.27 -6.58
C ILE A 407 13.52 26.94 -6.38
N THR A 408 13.04 26.35 -7.48
CA THR A 408 12.54 24.98 -7.52
C THR A 408 13.68 23.99 -7.68
N GLY A 409 13.63 22.85 -7.00
CA GLY A 409 14.64 21.78 -7.09
C GLY A 409 14.94 21.31 -8.51
N ASN A 410 13.98 21.42 -9.43
CA ASN A 410 14.16 21.09 -10.85
C ASN A 410 15.16 22.00 -11.60
N LYS A 411 15.47 23.19 -11.07
CA LYS A 411 16.47 24.11 -11.63
C LYS A 411 17.89 23.85 -11.08
N ILE A 412 18.00 23.03 -10.04
CA ILE A 412 19.27 22.62 -9.47
C ILE A 412 19.79 21.46 -10.32
N SER A 413 21.05 21.46 -10.74
CA SER A 413 21.73 20.50 -11.65
C SER A 413 21.12 19.08 -11.67
N LYS A 414 21.08 18.42 -12.84
CA LYS A 414 20.57 17.04 -13.05
C LYS A 414 21.08 16.00 -12.06
N LYS A 415 22.27 16.21 -11.45
CA LYS A 415 22.87 15.33 -10.43
C LYS A 415 22.13 15.38 -9.08
N ILE A 416 21.37 16.45 -8.81
CA ILE A 416 20.62 16.70 -7.58
C ILE A 416 19.12 16.44 -7.78
N ASN A 417 18.61 16.56 -9.02
CA ASN A 417 17.21 16.32 -9.37
C ASN A 417 16.67 14.93 -8.97
N SER A 418 17.55 13.91 -8.91
CA SER A 418 17.15 12.56 -8.50
C SER A 418 16.80 12.44 -7.01
N ILE A 419 17.23 13.42 -6.19
CA ILE A 419 17.07 13.40 -4.72
C ILE A 419 16.03 14.42 -4.26
N PHE A 420 15.85 15.56 -4.99
CA PHE A 420 15.13 16.74 -4.52
C PHE A 420 14.02 17.23 -5.46
N GLY A 421 13.56 16.41 -6.39
CA GLY A 421 12.56 16.79 -7.39
C GLY A 421 11.27 17.38 -6.77
N GLY A 422 10.88 18.56 -7.23
CA GLY A 422 9.61 19.21 -6.87
C GLY A 422 9.60 20.06 -5.60
N THR A 423 10.65 19.99 -4.76
CA THR A 423 10.75 20.78 -3.52
C THR A 423 11.26 22.21 -3.81
N MET A 424 10.75 23.20 -3.08
CA MET A 424 11.24 24.59 -3.13
C MET A 424 12.44 24.77 -2.18
N TYR A 425 13.39 25.60 -2.57
CA TYR A 425 14.61 25.91 -1.81
C TYR A 425 14.87 27.41 -1.73
N TYR A 426 15.39 27.85 -0.59
CA TYR A 426 16.11 29.10 -0.49
C TYR A 426 17.55 28.86 -0.96
N LYS A 427 17.96 29.54 -2.01
CA LYS A 427 19.36 29.57 -2.46
C LYS A 427 20.01 30.83 -1.89
N VAL A 428 20.91 30.67 -0.92
CA VAL A 428 21.74 31.74 -0.38
C VAL A 428 23.11 31.61 -1.03
N SER A 429 23.51 32.64 -1.79
CA SER A 429 24.78 32.68 -2.52
C SER A 429 25.75 33.60 -1.80
N VAL A 430 26.94 33.10 -1.51
CA VAL A 430 28.07 33.85 -0.96
C VAL A 430 29.13 33.99 -2.04
N ALA A 431 29.29 35.18 -2.61
CA ALA A 431 30.20 35.48 -3.68
C ALA A 431 31.36 36.36 -3.20
N ASP A 432 32.59 36.05 -3.64
CA ASP A 432 33.77 36.85 -3.38
C ASP A 432 34.46 37.28 -4.66
N ASN A 433 35.28 38.33 -4.60
CA ASN A 433 36.11 38.83 -5.66
C ASN A 433 37.57 38.34 -5.54
N GLY A 434 37.79 37.17 -4.92
CA GLY A 434 39.11 36.62 -4.61
C GLY A 434 39.82 36.01 -5.82
N MET A 435 40.77 35.11 -5.55
CA MET A 435 41.58 34.45 -6.60
C MET A 435 40.80 33.44 -7.43
N GLY A 436 39.62 32.98 -6.97
CA GLY A 436 38.82 31.93 -7.59
C GLY A 436 39.55 30.59 -7.67
N PHE A 437 38.97 29.67 -8.44
CA PHE A 437 39.50 28.32 -8.61
C PHE A 437 39.01 27.69 -9.95
N ASP A 438 39.70 26.63 -10.42
CA ASP A 438 39.25 25.84 -11.56
C ASP A 438 38.14 24.83 -11.12
N ASN A 439 37.02 24.85 -11.81
CA ASN A 439 35.85 24.05 -11.51
C ASN A 439 36.08 22.53 -11.50
N LYS A 440 37.16 22.02 -12.11
CA LYS A 440 37.52 20.59 -12.02
C LYS A 440 37.86 20.11 -10.61
N PHE A 441 38.15 21.04 -9.68
CA PHE A 441 38.48 20.73 -8.31
C PHE A 441 37.29 20.82 -7.37
N VAL A 442 36.10 21.22 -7.82
CA VAL A 442 34.89 21.40 -6.98
C VAL A 442 34.55 20.16 -6.17
N ASP A 443 34.57 18.98 -6.79
CA ASP A 443 34.22 17.74 -6.08
C ASP A 443 35.22 17.38 -4.96
N LYS A 444 36.50 17.83 -5.09
CA LYS A 444 37.57 17.52 -4.13
C LYS A 444 37.70 18.53 -3.00
N MET A 445 37.29 19.79 -3.19
CA MET A 445 37.47 20.85 -2.18
C MET A 445 36.63 20.64 -0.90
N PHE A 446 35.64 19.79 -0.94
CA PHE A 446 34.81 19.42 0.24
C PHE A 446 35.32 18.19 0.99
N TYR A 447 36.44 17.54 0.53
CA TYR A 447 37.05 16.43 1.27
C TYR A 447 37.99 16.97 2.35
N LEU A 448 38.03 16.26 3.48
CA LEU A 448 38.90 16.60 4.60
C LEU A 448 40.37 16.65 4.17
N PHE A 449 41.09 17.68 4.64
CA PHE A 449 42.53 17.89 4.41
C PHE A 449 42.91 18.11 2.94
N GLN A 450 41.96 18.31 2.05
CA GLN A 450 42.25 18.63 0.64
C GLN A 450 42.63 20.11 0.51
N LYS A 451 43.70 20.37 -0.27
CA LYS A 451 44.16 21.70 -0.65
C LYS A 451 44.26 21.75 -2.15
N LEU A 452 43.97 22.90 -2.77
CA LEU A 452 44.17 23.10 -4.20
C LEU A 452 45.67 23.33 -4.47
N GLU A 453 46.28 22.54 -5.34
CA GLU A 453 47.74 22.52 -5.59
C GLU A 453 48.33 23.87 -6.05
N SER A 454 47.53 24.72 -6.65
CA SER A 454 47.94 26.05 -7.13
C SER A 454 48.26 27.04 -6.03
N GLN A 455 48.10 26.69 -4.74
CA GLN A 455 48.18 27.60 -3.60
C GLN A 455 49.29 27.24 -2.60
N GLN A 456 50.30 26.46 -2.99
CA GLN A 456 51.33 25.93 -2.08
C GLN A 456 52.24 26.97 -1.41
N GLY A 457 52.22 28.25 -1.80
CA GLY A 457 53.24 29.22 -1.38
C GLY A 457 52.89 30.15 -0.24
N PHE A 458 51.66 30.58 0.02
CA PHE A 458 51.38 31.70 0.89
C PHE A 458 50.25 31.52 1.93
N TYR A 459 49.36 30.54 1.78
CA TYR A 459 48.24 30.42 2.70
C TYR A 459 48.21 29.06 3.37
N GLN A 460 48.39 29.04 4.72
CA GLN A 460 48.24 27.83 5.56
C GLN A 460 46.78 27.45 5.70
N SER A 461 46.14 26.98 4.59
CA SER A 461 44.78 26.44 4.71
C SER A 461 44.84 25.07 5.38
N LYS A 462 43.93 24.82 6.30
CA LYS A 462 43.87 23.56 7.06
C LYS A 462 43.09 22.46 6.29
N GLY A 463 42.28 22.81 5.29
CA GLY A 463 41.49 21.89 4.48
C GLY A 463 40.30 21.30 5.23
N ILE A 464 39.76 21.98 6.27
CA ILE A 464 38.64 21.52 7.09
C ILE A 464 37.41 22.44 6.96
N GLY A 465 37.58 23.72 6.59
CA GLY A 465 36.50 24.70 6.57
C GLY A 465 35.36 24.34 5.63
N LEU A 466 35.64 24.02 4.36
CA LEU A 466 34.61 23.62 3.39
C LEU A 466 33.95 22.27 3.71
N PRO A 467 34.66 21.23 4.18
CA PRO A 467 34.02 20.05 4.76
C PRO A 467 33.04 20.35 5.90
N MET A 468 33.36 21.33 6.78
CA MET A 468 32.43 21.76 7.83
C MET A 468 31.18 22.40 7.22
N VAL A 469 31.32 23.28 6.23
CA VAL A 469 30.19 23.87 5.50
C VAL A 469 29.29 22.80 4.91
N GLN A 470 29.87 21.80 4.21
CA GLN A 470 29.12 20.70 3.63
C GLN A 470 28.38 19.88 4.69
N ARG A 471 29.07 19.58 5.82
CA ARG A 471 28.44 18.81 6.91
C ARG A 471 27.28 19.56 7.54
N ILE A 472 27.44 20.87 7.77
CA ILE A 472 26.36 21.72 8.28
C ILE A 472 25.17 21.72 7.31
N MET A 473 25.40 21.85 6.02
CA MET A 473 24.34 21.81 5.03
C MET A 473 23.58 20.46 5.06
N ILE A 474 24.30 19.34 5.19
CA ILE A 474 23.69 18.00 5.35
C ILE A 474 22.84 17.93 6.62
N ASN A 475 23.32 18.46 7.76
CA ASN A 475 22.56 18.49 9.03
C ASN A 475 21.24 19.28 8.90
N HIS A 476 21.19 20.25 7.98
CA HIS A 476 20.01 21.08 7.68
C HIS A 476 19.16 20.52 6.53
N GLY A 477 19.44 19.30 6.05
CA GLY A 477 18.74 18.70 4.89
C GLY A 477 18.97 19.43 3.57
N GLY A 478 19.97 20.30 3.53
CA GLY A 478 20.35 21.14 2.41
C GLY A 478 21.55 20.60 1.63
N ASN A 479 22.05 21.44 0.71
CA ASN A 479 23.25 21.14 -0.08
C ASN A 479 24.05 22.40 -0.35
N VAL A 480 25.34 22.24 -0.67
CA VAL A 480 26.25 23.33 -1.08
C VAL A 480 26.87 23.01 -2.44
N MET A 481 26.95 24.02 -3.30
CA MET A 481 27.64 23.97 -4.59
C MET A 481 28.59 25.17 -4.67
N ALA A 482 29.77 24.93 -5.22
CA ALA A 482 30.75 25.97 -5.47
C ALA A 482 30.96 26.13 -6.96
N THR A 483 31.15 27.37 -7.41
CA THR A 483 31.57 27.71 -8.76
C THR A 483 32.66 28.79 -8.65
N GLY A 484 33.67 28.73 -9.47
CA GLY A 484 34.78 29.69 -9.47
C GLY A 484 35.32 29.97 -10.86
N THR A 485 35.89 31.16 -11.02
CA THR A 485 36.69 31.51 -12.20
C THR A 485 38.04 32.00 -11.69
N ALA A 486 39.11 31.38 -12.17
CA ALA A 486 40.45 31.75 -11.76
C ALA A 486 40.71 33.24 -12.05
N GLY A 487 41.08 34.01 -11.04
CA GLY A 487 41.36 35.45 -11.14
C GLY A 487 40.12 36.37 -10.97
N GLU A 488 38.90 35.83 -10.94
CA GLU A 488 37.66 36.64 -10.86
C GLU A 488 36.91 36.47 -9.51
N GLY A 489 37.08 35.33 -8.84
CA GLY A 489 36.46 35.03 -7.60
C GLY A 489 35.74 33.70 -7.49
N ALA A 490 35.04 33.49 -6.39
CA ALA A 490 34.27 32.26 -6.12
C ALA A 490 32.84 32.57 -5.66
N VAL A 491 31.92 31.62 -5.92
CA VAL A 491 30.53 31.67 -5.50
C VAL A 491 30.18 30.35 -4.82
N PHE A 492 29.76 30.41 -3.58
CA PHE A 492 29.22 29.27 -2.83
C PHE A 492 27.71 29.39 -2.73
N ASN A 493 26.97 28.47 -3.33
CA ASN A 493 25.52 28.40 -3.35
C ASN A 493 25.03 27.41 -2.28
N LEU A 494 24.30 27.88 -1.28
CA LEU A 494 23.74 27.13 -0.17
C LEU A 494 22.26 26.94 -0.45
N TYR A 495 21.79 25.69 -0.48
CA TYR A 495 20.39 25.34 -0.78
C TYR A 495 19.70 24.82 0.48
N PHE A 496 18.83 25.63 1.09
CA PHE A 496 18.05 25.24 2.26
C PHE A 496 16.63 24.84 1.85
N PRO A 497 16.14 23.67 2.26
CA PRO A 497 14.78 23.26 1.93
C PRO A 497 13.76 24.18 2.57
N ILE A 498 12.73 24.58 1.83
CA ILE A 498 11.56 25.29 2.36
C ILE A 498 10.62 24.22 2.92
N PRO A 499 10.27 24.25 4.21
CA PRO A 499 9.26 23.36 4.77
C PRO A 499 7.96 23.52 4.01
N GLY A 500 7.42 22.42 3.49
CA GLY A 500 6.11 22.39 2.83
C GLY A 500 4.96 22.58 3.81
#